data_0b710bf1b5ea5582026ce5365eee23c4
#
_entry.id   0b710bf1b5ea5582026ce5365eee23c4
#
_cell.length_a   1.000
_cell.length_b   1.000
_cell.length_c   1.000
_cell.angle_alpha   90.00
_cell.angle_beta   90.00
_cell.angle_gamma   90.00
#
_symmetry.space_group_name_H-M   'P 1'
#
loop_
_entity.id
_entity.type
_entity.pdbx_description
1 polymer ?
#
loop_
_entity_poly.entity_id
_entity_poly.type
_entity_poly.pdbx_seq_one_letter_code
_entity_poly.pdbx_strand_id
1 'polypeptide(L)'
;MFSDELKNISWEETTRNISAKTDADVRAALAKNRLTVDDFMALISPAAEPYLEVMAQLSQKYTMARFGKTISLYIPLYLTNSCANGCIYCGFNSANKINRTILTEDEMVREFEAIKKLSPFENLLMVTGENPAKAGVPYLAKALDLAKPYFSNLQLEVMPLESDEYAELVQHGLNGVICFQETYHRERYKIYHPRGKKSDFEWRVNGFDRMGQAGVHKIGMGVLIGLEDWRTDITMLAHHLRYLEQKYWRTKYSVNFPRMRPSESGYQPNVVMNDRQLAQVIFAMRIFDRDVDISVSTREPAALRDNLCPLGVTSMSAESKTEPGGYACYPQALEQFHVSDERTATEVVDAITAHGLQPVFKDWDKSMDYYEIR
;
A
#
# COMPACT_ATOMS: atom_id res chain seq x y z
N MET A 1 9.84 -17.81 -9.27
CA MET A 1 9.16 -16.78 -8.42
C MET A 1 10.10 -15.61 -8.25
N PHE A 2 9.58 -14.44 -7.80
CA PHE A 2 10.45 -13.26 -7.66
C PHE A 2 11.62 -13.47 -6.71
N SER A 3 11.45 -14.31 -5.69
CA SER A 3 12.58 -14.69 -4.81
C SER A 3 13.79 -15.27 -5.56
N ASP A 4 13.58 -15.88 -6.73
CA ASP A 4 14.67 -16.42 -7.55
C ASP A 4 15.38 -15.30 -8.31
N GLU A 5 14.64 -14.32 -8.84
CA GLU A 5 15.21 -13.11 -9.46
C GLU A 5 16.02 -12.30 -8.43
N LEU A 6 15.45 -12.16 -7.21
CA LEU A 6 16.05 -11.39 -6.14
C LEU A 6 17.42 -11.94 -5.68
N LYS A 7 17.70 -13.24 -5.84
CA LYS A 7 19.02 -13.84 -5.56
C LYS A 7 20.15 -13.26 -6.42
N ASN A 8 19.79 -12.72 -7.59
CA ASN A 8 20.75 -12.15 -8.54
C ASN A 8 20.93 -10.63 -8.35
N ILE A 9 20.23 -10.02 -7.38
CA ILE A 9 20.29 -8.58 -7.11
C ILE A 9 20.90 -8.38 -5.72
N SER A 10 22.13 -7.85 -5.67
CA SER A 10 22.81 -7.56 -4.42
C SER A 10 22.29 -6.26 -3.80
N TRP A 11 21.95 -6.30 -2.52
CA TRP A 11 21.55 -5.13 -1.74
C TRP A 11 22.66 -4.06 -1.71
N GLU A 12 23.87 -4.47 -1.35
CA GLU A 12 25.03 -3.58 -1.20
C GLU A 12 25.46 -2.96 -2.53
N GLU A 13 25.39 -3.75 -3.61
CA GLU A 13 25.71 -3.24 -4.95
C GLU A 13 24.65 -2.23 -5.40
N THR A 14 23.37 -2.50 -5.18
CA THR A 14 22.29 -1.57 -5.47
C THR A 14 22.47 -0.27 -4.71
N THR A 15 22.76 -0.33 -3.40
CA THR A 15 23.04 0.86 -2.58
C THR A 15 24.19 1.69 -3.13
N ARG A 16 25.29 1.02 -3.51
CA ARG A 16 26.45 1.69 -4.12
C ARG A 16 26.12 2.32 -5.47
N ASN A 17 25.40 1.60 -6.31
CA ASN A 17 25.00 2.08 -7.64
C ASN A 17 24.11 3.32 -7.55
N ILE A 18 23.14 3.35 -6.62
CA ILE A 18 22.31 4.53 -6.38
C ILE A 18 23.17 5.71 -5.94
N SER A 19 24.11 5.48 -5.00
CA SER A 19 24.97 6.54 -4.46
C SER A 19 25.98 7.07 -5.49
N ALA A 20 26.34 6.26 -6.48
CA ALA A 20 27.26 6.61 -7.56
C ALA A 20 26.61 7.35 -8.73
N LYS A 21 25.27 7.46 -8.75
CA LYS A 21 24.55 8.17 -9.83
C LYS A 21 24.92 9.64 -9.88
N THR A 22 25.05 10.15 -11.07
CA THR A 22 25.51 11.51 -11.38
C THR A 22 24.39 12.37 -11.97
N ASP A 23 24.63 13.67 -12.05
CA ASP A 23 23.78 14.61 -12.77
C ASP A 23 23.53 14.20 -14.23
N ALA A 24 24.54 13.64 -14.90
CA ALA A 24 24.40 13.16 -16.27
C ALA A 24 23.43 11.98 -16.38
N ASP A 25 23.45 11.06 -15.39
CA ASP A 25 22.53 9.92 -15.34
C ASP A 25 21.08 10.39 -15.14
N VAL A 26 20.87 11.36 -14.25
CA VAL A 26 19.55 11.96 -14.01
C VAL A 26 18.99 12.59 -15.28
N ARG A 27 19.79 13.43 -15.98
CA ARG A 27 19.36 14.03 -17.23
C ARG A 27 19.08 13.00 -18.32
N ALA A 28 19.89 11.96 -18.41
CA ALA A 28 19.67 10.88 -19.34
C ALA A 28 18.35 10.13 -19.04
N ALA A 29 18.07 9.84 -17.76
CA ALA A 29 16.82 9.21 -17.34
C ALA A 29 15.60 10.08 -17.68
N LEU A 30 15.64 11.39 -17.36
CA LEU A 30 14.54 12.33 -17.63
C LEU A 30 14.25 12.51 -19.14
N ALA A 31 15.22 12.27 -20.00
CA ALA A 31 15.05 12.37 -21.46
C ALA A 31 14.41 11.10 -22.09
N LYS A 32 14.28 10.00 -21.34
CA LYS A 32 13.74 8.73 -21.85
C LYS A 32 12.22 8.66 -21.77
N ASN A 33 11.61 7.96 -22.74
CA ASN A 33 10.17 7.64 -22.70
C ASN A 33 9.84 6.41 -21.86
N ARG A 34 10.75 5.45 -21.78
CA ARG A 34 10.63 4.24 -20.96
C ARG A 34 11.90 4.08 -20.15
N LEU A 35 11.74 3.96 -18.86
CA LEU A 35 12.83 3.84 -17.92
C LEU A 35 13.11 2.38 -17.58
N THR A 36 14.39 2.06 -17.46
CA THR A 36 14.88 0.86 -16.79
C THR A 36 14.92 1.08 -15.27
N VAL A 37 15.16 0.02 -14.50
CA VAL A 37 15.38 0.19 -13.05
C VAL A 37 16.67 0.97 -12.77
N ASP A 38 17.67 0.87 -13.66
CA ASP A 38 18.90 1.68 -13.54
C ASP A 38 18.62 3.19 -13.71
N ASP A 39 17.73 3.57 -14.63
CA ASP A 39 17.25 4.94 -14.77
C ASP A 39 16.45 5.39 -13.54
N PHE A 40 15.63 4.50 -12.98
CA PHE A 40 14.88 4.77 -11.76
C PHE A 40 15.82 5.04 -10.57
N MET A 41 16.91 4.26 -10.43
CA MET A 41 17.95 4.53 -9.43
C MET A 41 18.53 5.94 -9.56
N ALA A 42 18.72 6.45 -10.79
CA ALA A 42 19.17 7.81 -10.98
C ALA A 42 18.16 8.83 -10.43
N LEU A 43 16.84 8.64 -10.68
CA LEU A 43 15.80 9.56 -10.24
C LEU A 43 15.57 9.56 -8.72
N ILE A 44 15.87 8.46 -8.01
CA ILE A 44 15.76 8.42 -6.54
C ILE A 44 17.10 8.69 -5.83
N SER A 45 18.19 8.86 -6.59
CA SER A 45 19.50 9.16 -6.03
C SER A 45 19.61 10.58 -5.45
N PRO A 46 20.61 10.87 -4.62
CA PRO A 46 20.87 12.24 -4.18
C PRO A 46 21.15 13.21 -5.33
N ALA A 47 21.70 12.74 -6.46
CA ALA A 47 21.98 13.57 -7.64
C ALA A 47 20.69 14.14 -8.28
N ALA A 48 19.53 13.54 -8.02
CA ALA A 48 18.25 14.03 -8.56
C ALA A 48 17.59 15.15 -7.71
N GLU A 49 18.08 15.46 -6.51
CA GLU A 49 17.49 16.49 -5.65
C GLU A 49 17.36 17.87 -6.33
N PRO A 50 18.31 18.34 -7.15
CA PRO A 50 18.16 19.59 -7.90
C PRO A 50 17.07 19.55 -8.99
N TYR A 51 16.61 18.37 -9.38
CA TYR A 51 15.65 18.14 -10.45
C TYR A 51 14.21 17.96 -9.95
N LEU A 52 13.94 18.11 -8.65
CA LEU A 52 12.62 17.82 -8.06
C LEU A 52 11.49 18.58 -8.75
N GLU A 53 11.69 19.84 -9.12
CA GLU A 53 10.67 20.65 -9.81
C GLU A 53 10.36 20.07 -11.20
N VAL A 54 11.37 19.72 -11.98
CA VAL A 54 11.20 19.08 -13.29
C VAL A 54 10.51 17.73 -13.15
N MET A 55 10.89 16.95 -12.14
CA MET A 55 10.26 15.67 -11.84
C MET A 55 8.80 15.82 -11.43
N ALA A 56 8.47 16.84 -10.63
CA ALA A 56 7.09 17.16 -10.24
C ALA A 56 6.22 17.48 -11.46
N GLN A 57 6.71 18.33 -12.36
CA GLN A 57 5.99 18.70 -13.59
C GLN A 57 5.79 17.49 -14.52
N LEU A 58 6.79 16.63 -14.68
CA LEU A 58 6.66 15.40 -15.47
C LEU A 58 5.69 14.41 -14.81
N SER A 59 5.78 14.25 -13.51
CA SER A 59 4.88 13.39 -12.72
C SER A 59 3.43 13.85 -12.88
N GLN A 60 3.15 15.15 -12.69
CA GLN A 60 1.83 15.74 -12.93
C GLN A 60 1.35 15.48 -14.35
N LYS A 61 2.19 15.76 -15.36
CA LYS A 61 1.86 15.55 -16.78
C LYS A 61 1.46 14.11 -17.05
N TYR A 62 2.21 13.13 -16.55
CA TYR A 62 1.93 11.72 -16.79
C TYR A 62 0.69 11.25 -16.01
N THR A 63 0.51 11.73 -14.78
CA THR A 63 -0.69 11.44 -13.99
C THR A 63 -1.94 11.97 -14.69
N MET A 64 -1.92 13.22 -15.13
CA MET A 64 -3.03 13.83 -15.85
C MET A 64 -3.34 13.13 -17.18
N ALA A 65 -2.32 12.68 -17.91
CA ALA A 65 -2.49 11.96 -19.17
C ALA A 65 -3.12 10.58 -18.99
N ARG A 66 -2.82 9.89 -17.87
CA ARG A 66 -3.27 8.51 -17.62
C ARG A 66 -4.52 8.42 -16.76
N PHE A 67 -4.62 9.23 -15.72
CA PHE A 67 -5.70 9.17 -14.71
C PHE A 67 -6.64 10.39 -14.76
N GLY A 68 -6.32 11.39 -15.58
CA GLY A 68 -7.10 12.63 -15.62
C GLY A 68 -6.97 13.42 -14.32
N LYS A 69 -8.08 14.02 -13.90
CA LYS A 69 -8.17 14.83 -12.67
C LYS A 69 -8.69 14.05 -11.45
N THR A 70 -8.79 12.72 -11.55
CA THR A 70 -9.44 11.93 -10.51
C THR A 70 -8.48 11.52 -9.40
N ILE A 71 -8.97 11.59 -8.16
CA ILE A 71 -8.34 10.99 -6.97
C ILE A 71 -9.35 10.01 -6.37
N SER A 72 -8.99 8.73 -6.38
CA SER A 72 -9.80 7.67 -5.78
C SER A 72 -9.70 7.73 -4.27
N LEU A 73 -10.86 7.76 -3.58
CA LEU A 73 -10.93 7.74 -2.13
C LEU A 73 -11.31 6.35 -1.64
N TYR A 74 -10.62 5.89 -0.60
CA TYR A 74 -10.93 4.64 0.09
C TYR A 74 -10.91 4.82 1.60
N ILE A 75 -11.57 3.91 2.30
CA ILE A 75 -11.60 3.89 3.77
C ILE A 75 -11.10 2.52 4.27
N PRO A 76 -10.14 2.49 5.22
CA PRO A 76 -9.73 1.26 5.86
C PRO A 76 -10.69 0.89 7.00
N LEU A 77 -11.02 -0.39 7.13
CA LEU A 77 -11.71 -0.94 8.29
C LEU A 77 -10.88 -2.08 8.89
N TYR A 78 -10.44 -1.91 10.11
CA TYR A 78 -9.74 -2.95 10.84
C TYR A 78 -10.73 -3.96 11.43
N LEU A 79 -10.68 -5.21 10.97
CA LEU A 79 -11.54 -6.29 11.44
C LEU A 79 -11.00 -6.92 12.73
N THR A 80 -9.67 -6.91 12.90
CA THR A 80 -9.04 -7.49 14.10
C THR A 80 -7.61 -6.99 14.30
N ASN A 81 -7.22 -6.82 15.58
CA ASN A 81 -5.83 -6.64 16.00
C ASN A 81 -5.18 -7.94 16.51
N SER A 82 -5.87 -9.09 16.39
CA SER A 82 -5.30 -10.39 16.74
C SER A 82 -4.22 -10.77 15.75
N CYS A 83 -2.96 -10.85 16.19
CA CYS A 83 -1.81 -11.15 15.35
C CYS A 83 -0.95 -12.22 16.03
N ALA A 84 -0.45 -13.20 15.26
CA ALA A 84 0.47 -14.23 15.71
C ALA A 84 1.95 -13.88 15.50
N ASN A 85 2.22 -12.77 14.76
CA ASN A 85 3.58 -12.37 14.43
C ASN A 85 4.21 -11.48 15.52
N GLY A 86 5.53 -11.46 15.54
CA GLY A 86 6.31 -10.68 16.50
C GLY A 86 7.05 -9.48 15.87
N CYS A 87 6.41 -8.75 14.93
CA CYS A 87 7.03 -7.58 14.30
C CYS A 87 7.35 -6.50 15.34
N ILE A 88 8.64 -6.17 15.48
CA ILE A 88 9.12 -5.31 16.58
C ILE A 88 8.65 -3.86 16.50
N TYR A 89 8.16 -3.42 15.34
CA TYR A 89 7.71 -2.06 15.05
C TYR A 89 6.17 -1.89 15.10
N CYS A 90 5.41 -2.98 15.28
CA CYS A 90 3.95 -2.96 15.12
C CYS A 90 3.23 -2.96 16.46
N GLY A 91 2.25 -2.07 16.63
CA GLY A 91 1.40 -2.03 17.82
C GLY A 91 0.64 -3.35 18.08
N PHE A 92 0.34 -4.11 17.03
CA PHE A 92 -0.35 -5.41 17.13
C PHE A 92 0.59 -6.60 17.36
N ASN A 93 1.88 -6.37 17.61
CA ASN A 93 2.84 -7.42 17.94
C ASN A 93 2.26 -8.41 18.97
N SER A 94 2.43 -9.70 18.70
CA SER A 94 1.91 -10.78 19.57
C SER A 94 2.44 -10.74 21.01
N ALA A 95 3.58 -10.08 21.25
CA ALA A 95 4.16 -9.89 22.58
C ALA A 95 3.54 -8.73 23.37
N ASN A 96 2.85 -7.79 22.69
CA ASN A 96 2.23 -6.65 23.34
C ASN A 96 0.99 -7.11 24.13
N LYS A 97 0.92 -6.66 25.38
CA LYS A 97 -0.23 -6.95 26.27
C LYS A 97 -1.36 -5.97 26.00
N ILE A 98 -2.06 -6.17 24.90
CA ILE A 98 -3.18 -5.34 24.47
C ILE A 98 -4.48 -6.16 24.43
N ASN A 99 -5.61 -5.48 24.53
CA ASN A 99 -6.89 -6.12 24.29
C ASN A 99 -6.99 -6.56 22.81
N ARG A 100 -7.26 -7.84 22.60
CA ARG A 100 -7.41 -8.42 21.26
C ARG A 100 -8.89 -8.50 20.90
N THR A 101 -9.24 -7.77 19.85
CA THR A 101 -10.59 -7.69 19.31
C THR A 101 -10.65 -8.40 17.96
N ILE A 102 -11.73 -9.14 17.72
CA ILE A 102 -12.08 -9.74 16.45
C ILE A 102 -13.54 -9.42 16.24
N LEU A 103 -13.90 -8.69 15.19
CA LEU A 103 -15.28 -8.30 14.95
C LEU A 103 -16.14 -9.53 14.62
N THR A 104 -17.30 -9.61 15.24
CA THR A 104 -18.37 -10.51 14.88
C THR A 104 -19.07 -10.07 13.61
N GLU A 105 -19.88 -10.92 12.99
CA GLU A 105 -20.68 -10.57 11.79
C GLU A 105 -21.56 -9.35 12.03
N ASP A 106 -22.27 -9.29 13.17
CA ASP A 106 -23.12 -8.15 13.52
C ASP A 106 -22.32 -6.86 13.75
N GLU A 107 -21.11 -6.97 14.28
CA GLU A 107 -20.21 -5.82 14.47
C GLU A 107 -19.68 -5.31 13.12
N MET A 108 -19.32 -6.21 12.19
CA MET A 108 -18.92 -5.83 10.82
C MET A 108 -20.04 -5.04 10.14
N VAL A 109 -21.29 -5.52 10.21
CA VAL A 109 -22.45 -4.83 9.61
C VAL A 109 -22.63 -3.44 10.22
N ARG A 110 -22.53 -3.30 11.54
CA ARG A 110 -22.61 -1.99 12.20
C ARG A 110 -21.49 -1.03 11.74
N GLU A 111 -20.29 -1.53 11.56
CA GLU A 111 -19.16 -0.75 11.00
C GLU A 111 -19.45 -0.30 9.56
N PHE A 112 -19.96 -1.19 8.70
CA PHE A 112 -20.31 -0.85 7.33
C PHE A 112 -21.41 0.24 7.27
N GLU A 113 -22.43 0.11 8.11
CA GLU A 113 -23.49 1.12 8.21
C GLU A 113 -22.98 2.46 8.72
N ALA A 114 -22.04 2.45 9.70
CA ALA A 114 -21.42 3.66 10.22
C ALA A 114 -20.60 4.35 9.12
N ILE A 115 -19.76 3.61 8.39
CA ILE A 115 -18.96 4.13 7.27
C ILE A 115 -19.86 4.75 6.19
N LYS A 116 -20.96 4.10 5.82
CA LYS A 116 -21.90 4.63 4.81
C LYS A 116 -22.62 5.92 5.25
N LYS A 117 -22.72 6.15 6.56
CA LYS A 117 -23.26 7.42 7.11
C LYS A 117 -22.25 8.55 7.09
N LEU A 118 -20.95 8.26 7.16
CA LEU A 118 -19.90 9.27 7.11
C LEU A 118 -19.78 9.88 5.68
N SER A 119 -19.76 9.02 4.66
CA SER A 119 -19.52 9.43 3.29
C SER A 119 -19.88 8.30 2.31
N PRO A 120 -20.13 8.59 1.02
CA PRO A 120 -20.55 7.58 0.05
C PRO A 120 -19.38 6.69 -0.42
N PHE A 121 -18.51 6.23 0.50
CA PHE A 121 -17.44 5.31 0.15
C PHE A 121 -17.96 4.03 -0.50
N GLU A 122 -17.33 3.68 -1.60
CA GLU A 122 -17.53 2.42 -2.33
C GLU A 122 -16.26 1.55 -2.31
N ASN A 123 -15.11 2.15 -1.98
CA ASN A 123 -13.82 1.47 -1.89
C ASN A 123 -13.51 1.17 -0.41
N LEU A 124 -13.70 -0.08 -0.01
CA LEU A 124 -13.41 -0.56 1.35
C LEU A 124 -12.12 -1.37 1.37
N LEU A 125 -11.18 -1.01 2.25
CA LEU A 125 -9.99 -1.81 2.56
C LEU A 125 -10.17 -2.46 3.93
N MET A 126 -10.44 -3.75 3.96
CA MET A 126 -10.52 -4.51 5.23
C MET A 126 -9.13 -4.98 5.66
N VAL A 127 -8.76 -4.66 6.88
CA VAL A 127 -7.41 -4.92 7.43
C VAL A 127 -7.49 -5.88 8.61
N THR A 128 -6.56 -6.84 8.68
CA THR A 128 -6.45 -7.77 9.81
C THR A 128 -5.04 -7.85 10.38
N GLY A 129 -4.95 -8.13 11.67
CA GLY A 129 -3.76 -8.76 12.20
C GLY A 129 -3.62 -10.17 11.60
N GLU A 130 -2.39 -10.62 11.42
CA GLU A 130 -2.09 -11.92 10.79
C GLU A 130 -2.24 -13.07 11.80
N ASN A 131 -3.45 -13.62 11.92
CA ASN A 131 -3.77 -14.77 12.77
C ASN A 131 -4.71 -15.75 12.05
N PRO A 132 -4.17 -16.68 11.24
CA PRO A 132 -4.99 -17.57 10.42
C PRO A 132 -5.93 -18.47 11.23
N ALA A 133 -5.60 -18.79 12.47
CA ALA A 133 -6.45 -19.62 13.33
C ALA A 133 -7.74 -18.90 13.79
N LYS A 134 -7.74 -17.55 13.77
CA LYS A 134 -8.86 -16.73 14.25
C LYS A 134 -9.53 -15.91 13.14
N ALA A 135 -8.75 -15.42 12.19
CA ALA A 135 -9.20 -14.60 11.07
C ALA A 135 -8.60 -15.13 9.76
N GLY A 136 -8.79 -16.42 9.50
CA GLY A 136 -8.38 -17.11 8.28
C GLY A 136 -9.38 -16.94 7.14
N VAL A 137 -9.21 -17.72 6.07
CA VAL A 137 -10.00 -17.63 4.83
C VAL A 137 -11.52 -17.68 5.08
N PRO A 138 -12.08 -18.57 5.91
CA PRO A 138 -13.53 -18.57 6.16
C PRO A 138 -14.06 -17.26 6.76
N TYR A 139 -13.29 -16.64 7.66
CA TYR A 139 -13.62 -15.35 8.25
C TYR A 139 -13.57 -14.22 7.22
N LEU A 140 -12.53 -14.21 6.37
CA LEU A 140 -12.37 -13.22 5.30
C LEU A 140 -13.45 -13.35 4.23
N ALA A 141 -13.79 -14.57 3.82
CA ALA A 141 -14.88 -14.86 2.88
C ALA A 141 -16.22 -14.32 3.40
N LYS A 142 -16.51 -14.59 4.69
CA LYS A 142 -17.72 -14.07 5.32
C LYS A 142 -17.74 -12.55 5.38
N ALA A 143 -16.60 -11.91 5.74
CA ALA A 143 -16.48 -10.44 5.76
C ALA A 143 -16.73 -9.84 4.36
N LEU A 144 -16.18 -10.45 3.30
CA LEU A 144 -16.43 -10.05 1.92
C LEU A 144 -17.91 -10.16 1.56
N ASP A 145 -18.55 -11.30 1.86
CA ASP A 145 -19.97 -11.50 1.56
C ASP A 145 -20.88 -10.49 2.26
N LEU A 146 -20.60 -10.18 3.53
CA LEU A 146 -21.33 -9.17 4.30
C LEU A 146 -21.09 -7.74 3.78
N ALA A 147 -19.92 -7.46 3.20
CA ALA A 147 -19.57 -6.13 2.69
C ALA A 147 -20.17 -5.84 1.31
N LYS A 148 -20.44 -6.85 0.45
CA LYS A 148 -20.95 -6.71 -0.92
C LYS A 148 -22.21 -5.82 -1.07
N PRO A 149 -23.18 -5.85 -0.14
CA PRO A 149 -24.36 -4.97 -0.24
C PRO A 149 -24.04 -3.48 -0.01
N TYR A 150 -22.93 -3.19 0.64
CA TYR A 150 -22.54 -1.83 1.05
C TYR A 150 -21.49 -1.21 0.14
N PHE A 151 -20.57 -2.00 -0.43
CA PHE A 151 -19.41 -1.49 -1.16
C PHE A 151 -19.21 -2.22 -2.48
N SER A 152 -18.83 -1.49 -3.52
CA SER A 152 -18.61 -2.04 -4.86
C SER A 152 -17.17 -2.52 -5.08
N ASN A 153 -16.18 -1.99 -4.34
CA ASN A 153 -14.77 -2.38 -4.45
C ASN A 153 -14.25 -2.84 -3.09
N LEU A 154 -13.98 -4.13 -2.98
CA LEU A 154 -13.55 -4.79 -1.75
C LEU A 154 -12.08 -5.19 -1.85
N GLN A 155 -11.27 -4.67 -0.94
CA GLN A 155 -9.85 -4.97 -0.87
C GLN A 155 -9.49 -5.51 0.52
N LEU A 156 -8.46 -6.34 0.56
CA LEU A 156 -7.93 -6.92 1.79
C LEU A 156 -6.47 -6.51 2.01
N GLU A 157 -6.12 -6.13 3.23
CA GLU A 157 -4.75 -6.06 3.70
C GLU A 157 -4.57 -7.11 4.80
N VAL A 158 -4.07 -8.28 4.39
CA VAL A 158 -4.03 -9.49 5.22
C VAL A 158 -2.70 -10.22 5.05
N MET A 159 -2.51 -11.30 5.82
CA MET A 159 -1.38 -12.21 5.63
C MET A 159 -1.34 -12.76 4.20
N PRO A 160 -0.14 -13.06 3.66
CA PRO A 160 -0.05 -13.84 2.43
C PRO A 160 -0.74 -15.21 2.57
N LEU A 161 -1.53 -15.55 1.57
CA LEU A 161 -2.30 -16.80 1.47
C LEU A 161 -1.73 -17.70 0.35
N GLU A 162 -2.25 -18.91 0.23
CA GLU A 162 -2.00 -19.77 -0.94
C GLU A 162 -2.82 -19.29 -2.16
N SER A 163 -2.45 -19.75 -3.35
CA SER A 163 -3.12 -19.31 -4.59
C SER A 163 -4.59 -19.73 -4.66
N ASP A 164 -4.90 -20.93 -4.19
CA ASP A 164 -6.27 -21.44 -4.13
C ASP A 164 -7.12 -20.70 -3.10
N GLU A 165 -6.54 -20.31 -1.96
CA GLU A 165 -7.20 -19.49 -0.95
C GLU A 165 -7.54 -18.08 -1.49
N TYR A 166 -6.63 -17.46 -2.25
CA TYR A 166 -6.95 -16.19 -2.94
C TYR A 166 -8.03 -16.38 -4.00
N ALA A 167 -7.97 -17.47 -4.78
CA ALA A 167 -8.98 -17.77 -5.79
C ALA A 167 -10.38 -17.98 -5.16
N GLU A 168 -10.47 -18.62 -3.99
CA GLU A 168 -11.70 -18.71 -3.20
C GLU A 168 -12.22 -17.30 -2.82
N LEU A 169 -11.37 -16.44 -2.28
CA LEU A 169 -11.77 -15.09 -1.89
C LEU A 169 -12.21 -14.22 -3.09
N VAL A 170 -11.63 -14.44 -4.27
CA VAL A 170 -12.09 -13.78 -5.52
C VAL A 170 -13.55 -14.18 -5.83
N GLN A 171 -13.96 -15.43 -5.62
CA GLN A 171 -15.36 -15.86 -5.77
C GLN A 171 -16.28 -15.17 -4.74
N HIS A 172 -15.74 -14.76 -3.59
CA HIS A 172 -16.44 -13.97 -2.60
C HIS A 172 -16.43 -12.45 -2.89
N GLY A 173 -15.93 -12.02 -4.06
CA GLY A 173 -15.96 -10.62 -4.50
C GLY A 173 -14.74 -9.80 -4.10
N LEU A 174 -13.62 -10.45 -3.81
CA LEU A 174 -12.35 -9.77 -3.60
C LEU A 174 -11.86 -9.13 -4.91
N ASN A 175 -11.66 -7.81 -4.91
CA ASN A 175 -11.11 -7.07 -6.05
C ASN A 175 -9.59 -6.85 -5.92
N GLY A 176 -9.08 -6.64 -4.72
CA GLY A 176 -7.67 -6.36 -4.55
C GLY A 176 -7.09 -6.84 -3.23
N VAL A 177 -5.78 -7.09 -3.24
CA VAL A 177 -5.01 -7.44 -2.05
C VAL A 177 -3.84 -6.48 -1.91
N ILE A 178 -3.67 -5.91 -0.72
CA ILE A 178 -2.52 -5.10 -0.36
C ILE A 178 -1.61 -5.91 0.55
N CYS A 179 -0.34 -5.96 0.22
CA CYS A 179 0.67 -6.61 1.03
C CYS A 179 1.94 -5.78 1.04
N PHE A 180 2.48 -5.52 2.23
CA PHE A 180 3.76 -4.84 2.37
C PHE A 180 4.86 -5.89 2.54
N GLN A 181 5.91 -5.80 1.71
CA GLN A 181 7.13 -6.59 1.90
C GLN A 181 7.87 -6.12 3.15
N GLU A 182 7.64 -4.91 3.57
CA GLU A 182 8.24 -4.16 4.66
C GLU A 182 9.68 -3.75 4.33
N THR A 183 10.58 -4.68 4.11
CA THR A 183 11.93 -4.47 3.57
C THR A 183 12.35 -5.67 2.70
N TYR A 184 13.15 -5.40 1.67
CA TYR A 184 13.78 -6.43 0.84
C TYR A 184 15.17 -6.84 1.35
N HIS A 185 15.65 -6.27 2.45
CA HIS A 185 16.92 -6.65 3.05
C HIS A 185 16.83 -8.01 3.73
N ARG A 186 17.08 -9.07 2.98
CA ARG A 186 16.88 -10.47 3.38
C ARG A 186 17.53 -10.83 4.72
N GLU A 187 18.81 -10.43 4.92
CA GLU A 187 19.56 -10.79 6.12
C GLU A 187 19.01 -10.11 7.38
N ARG A 188 18.52 -8.88 7.24
CA ARG A 188 17.96 -8.12 8.35
C ARG A 188 16.48 -8.35 8.59
N TYR A 189 15.78 -8.92 7.60
CA TYR A 189 14.33 -9.13 7.63
C TYR A 189 13.86 -9.84 8.91
N LYS A 190 14.58 -10.89 9.33
CA LYS A 190 14.24 -11.68 10.53
C LYS A 190 14.46 -10.92 11.84
N ILE A 191 15.30 -9.89 11.84
CA ILE A 191 15.51 -9.01 13.02
C ILE A 191 14.21 -8.25 13.29
N TYR A 192 13.54 -7.76 12.24
CA TYR A 192 12.27 -7.04 12.34
C TYR A 192 11.08 -7.96 12.56
N HIS A 193 11.17 -9.20 12.10
CA HIS A 193 10.11 -10.21 12.13
C HIS A 193 10.60 -11.50 12.82
N PRO A 194 10.90 -11.47 14.14
CA PRO A 194 11.58 -12.59 14.82
C PRO A 194 10.68 -13.80 15.02
N ARG A 195 9.34 -13.66 14.92
CA ARG A 195 8.37 -14.74 15.19
C ARG A 195 7.16 -14.69 14.28
N GLY A 196 6.50 -15.85 14.12
CA GLY A 196 5.30 -16.04 13.32
C GLY A 196 5.62 -16.27 11.84
N LYS A 197 4.58 -16.48 11.05
CA LYS A 197 4.71 -16.79 9.61
C LYS A 197 5.37 -15.63 8.83
N LYS A 198 5.21 -14.39 9.29
CA LYS A 198 5.86 -13.20 8.70
C LYS A 198 7.39 -13.25 8.81
N SER A 199 7.98 -14.09 9.68
CA SER A 199 9.43 -14.27 9.73
C SER A 199 10.00 -14.99 8.51
N ASP A 200 9.15 -15.64 7.71
CA ASP A 200 9.52 -16.33 6.48
C ASP A 200 9.54 -15.34 5.31
N PHE A 201 10.73 -14.88 4.98
CA PHE A 201 10.96 -13.90 3.89
C PHE A 201 10.47 -14.43 2.53
N GLU A 202 10.81 -15.70 2.21
CA GLU A 202 10.46 -16.31 0.92
C GLU A 202 8.93 -16.45 0.79
N TRP A 203 8.27 -16.87 1.85
CA TRP A 203 6.82 -16.94 1.90
C TRP A 203 6.17 -15.60 1.57
N ARG A 204 6.69 -14.53 2.18
CA ARG A 204 6.10 -13.19 2.01
C ARG A 204 6.37 -12.63 0.63
N VAL A 205 7.62 -12.63 0.18
CA VAL A 205 7.99 -12.05 -1.12
C VAL A 205 7.34 -12.79 -2.30
N ASN A 206 7.11 -14.10 -2.17
CA ASN A 206 6.41 -14.90 -3.18
C ASN A 206 4.86 -14.84 -3.02
N GLY A 207 4.35 -14.15 -2.02
CA GLY A 207 2.92 -13.90 -1.84
C GLY A 207 2.31 -13.17 -3.03
N PHE A 208 3.05 -12.25 -3.62
CA PHE A 208 2.61 -11.48 -4.79
C PHE A 208 2.45 -12.37 -6.04
N ASP A 209 3.34 -13.34 -6.22
CA ASP A 209 3.19 -14.36 -7.27
C ASP A 209 1.91 -15.19 -7.07
N ARG A 210 1.60 -15.58 -5.82
CA ARG A 210 0.39 -16.36 -5.52
C ARG A 210 -0.89 -15.55 -5.78
N MET A 211 -0.89 -14.25 -5.48
CA MET A 211 -2.00 -13.34 -5.84
C MET A 211 -2.19 -13.26 -7.36
N GLY A 212 -1.10 -13.10 -8.12
CA GLY A 212 -1.14 -13.04 -9.58
C GLY A 212 -1.62 -14.36 -10.20
N GLN A 213 -1.17 -15.51 -9.69
CA GLN A 213 -1.63 -16.84 -10.11
C GLN A 213 -3.13 -17.05 -9.86
N ALA A 214 -3.64 -16.55 -8.75
CA ALA A 214 -5.05 -16.62 -8.40
C ALA A 214 -5.94 -15.66 -9.22
N GLY A 215 -5.34 -14.78 -10.03
CA GLY A 215 -6.08 -13.81 -10.83
C GLY A 215 -6.67 -12.65 -10.02
N VAL A 216 -6.04 -12.28 -8.90
CA VAL A 216 -6.42 -11.07 -8.14
C VAL A 216 -6.35 -9.87 -9.06
N HIS A 217 -7.43 -9.09 -9.14
CA HIS A 217 -7.55 -7.99 -10.09
C HIS A 217 -6.56 -6.85 -9.81
N LYS A 218 -6.36 -6.50 -8.52
CA LYS A 218 -5.42 -5.44 -8.10
C LYS A 218 -4.50 -5.92 -6.99
N ILE A 219 -3.20 -5.70 -7.15
CA ILE A 219 -2.18 -6.01 -6.14
C ILE A 219 -1.54 -4.70 -5.68
N GLY A 220 -1.69 -4.41 -4.38
CA GLY A 220 -1.02 -3.30 -3.72
C GLY A 220 0.30 -3.75 -3.10
N MET A 221 1.36 -2.97 -3.33
CA MET A 221 2.71 -3.26 -2.89
C MET A 221 3.28 -2.10 -2.09
N GLY A 222 4.24 -2.38 -1.21
CA GLY A 222 4.95 -1.33 -0.50
C GLY A 222 6.07 -1.84 0.39
N VAL A 223 6.84 -0.87 0.88
CA VAL A 223 7.88 -1.06 1.89
C VAL A 223 7.62 -0.09 3.05
N LEU A 224 7.96 -0.48 4.26
CA LEU A 224 7.84 0.38 5.43
C LEU A 224 9.10 1.25 5.57
N ILE A 225 8.97 2.52 5.25
CA ILE A 225 10.07 3.48 5.35
C ILE A 225 10.42 3.71 6.82
N GLY A 226 11.65 3.39 7.17
CA GLY A 226 12.16 3.50 8.54
C GLY A 226 12.91 2.25 9.00
N LEU A 227 12.79 1.13 8.30
CA LEU A 227 13.50 -0.10 8.64
C LEU A 227 14.93 -0.09 8.10
N GLU A 228 15.11 0.03 6.80
CA GLU A 228 16.38 -0.03 6.10
C GLU A 228 16.57 1.17 5.14
N ASP A 229 17.67 1.20 4.39
CA ASP A 229 17.87 2.23 3.36
C ASP A 229 16.70 2.25 2.37
N TRP A 230 15.93 3.33 2.40
CA TRP A 230 14.70 3.43 1.64
C TRP A 230 14.94 3.49 0.12
N ARG A 231 16.07 4.02 -0.34
CA ARG A 231 16.38 4.08 -1.77
C ARG A 231 16.59 2.68 -2.31
N THR A 232 17.29 1.86 -1.56
CA THR A 232 17.54 0.46 -1.92
C THR A 232 16.25 -0.36 -1.86
N ASP A 233 15.47 -0.24 -0.78
CA ASP A 233 14.17 -0.92 -0.65
C ASP A 233 13.21 -0.58 -1.79
N ILE A 234 13.10 0.70 -2.16
CA ILE A 234 12.20 1.14 -3.23
C ILE A 234 12.74 0.71 -4.61
N THR A 235 14.05 0.60 -4.79
CA THR A 235 14.62 0.02 -6.01
C THR A 235 14.27 -1.46 -6.14
N MET A 236 14.37 -2.22 -5.03
CA MET A 236 13.93 -3.62 -5.03
C MET A 236 12.44 -3.77 -5.31
N LEU A 237 11.61 -2.86 -4.76
CA LEU A 237 10.19 -2.79 -5.07
C LEU A 237 9.95 -2.53 -6.56
N ALA A 238 10.72 -1.65 -7.19
CA ALA A 238 10.63 -1.37 -8.63
C ALA A 238 11.01 -2.60 -9.49
N HIS A 239 12.02 -3.38 -9.10
CA HIS A 239 12.32 -4.68 -9.72
C HIS A 239 11.15 -5.65 -9.58
N HIS A 240 10.58 -5.76 -8.39
CA HIS A 240 9.45 -6.65 -8.12
C HIS A 240 8.20 -6.25 -8.92
N LEU A 241 7.89 -4.96 -8.97
CA LEU A 241 6.79 -4.42 -9.78
C LEU A 241 6.95 -4.82 -11.26
N ARG A 242 8.12 -4.55 -11.85
CA ARG A 242 8.40 -4.92 -13.26
C ARG A 242 8.28 -6.41 -13.52
N TYR A 243 8.77 -7.25 -12.62
CA TYR A 243 8.61 -8.70 -12.71
C TYR A 243 7.14 -9.10 -12.74
N LEU A 244 6.33 -8.57 -11.83
CA LEU A 244 4.92 -8.91 -11.72
C LEU A 244 4.12 -8.41 -12.93
N GLU A 245 4.38 -7.20 -13.41
CA GLU A 245 3.73 -6.62 -14.59
C GLU A 245 3.97 -7.46 -15.86
N GLN A 246 5.19 -7.95 -16.02
CA GLN A 246 5.53 -8.81 -17.15
C GLN A 246 4.87 -10.17 -17.06
N LYS A 247 4.79 -10.73 -15.86
CA LYS A 247 4.28 -12.08 -15.63
C LYS A 247 2.77 -12.15 -15.53
N TYR A 248 2.16 -11.17 -14.86
CA TYR A 248 0.72 -11.11 -14.58
C TYR A 248 0.12 -9.83 -15.16
N TRP A 249 0.26 -9.64 -16.46
CA TRP A 249 -0.09 -8.42 -17.18
C TRP A 249 -1.58 -8.03 -17.14
N ARG A 250 -2.46 -8.93 -16.71
CA ARG A 250 -3.90 -8.65 -16.50
C ARG A 250 -4.19 -8.01 -15.15
N THR A 251 -3.26 -8.10 -14.21
CA THR A 251 -3.39 -7.54 -12.88
C THR A 251 -3.02 -6.06 -12.90
N LYS A 252 -3.78 -5.23 -12.20
CA LYS A 252 -3.42 -3.85 -11.90
C LYS A 252 -2.55 -3.78 -10.66
N TYR A 253 -1.66 -2.79 -10.63
CA TYR A 253 -0.74 -2.62 -9.50
C TYR A 253 -0.93 -1.26 -8.85
N SER A 254 -0.72 -1.22 -7.54
CA SER A 254 -0.60 0.02 -6.78
C SER A 254 0.60 -0.04 -5.85
N VAL A 255 1.21 1.12 -5.61
CA VAL A 255 2.34 1.24 -4.69
C VAL A 255 2.04 2.28 -3.61
N ASN A 256 2.57 2.01 -2.42
CA ASN A 256 2.50 2.92 -1.27
C ASN A 256 3.85 2.92 -0.54
N PHE A 257 4.26 4.08 -0.04
CA PHE A 257 5.54 4.31 0.66
C PHE A 257 5.28 4.82 2.08
N PRO A 258 4.64 4.02 2.96
CA PRO A 258 4.31 4.45 4.31
C PRO A 258 5.57 4.71 5.12
N ARG A 259 5.69 5.94 5.65
CA ARG A 259 6.71 6.25 6.64
C ARG A 259 6.28 5.71 8.00
N MET A 260 7.22 5.15 8.75
CA MET A 260 6.96 4.64 10.10
C MET A 260 6.39 5.74 10.99
N ARG A 261 5.35 5.41 11.75
CA ARG A 261 4.71 6.30 12.72
C ARG A 261 4.82 5.71 14.13
N PRO A 262 4.76 6.54 15.16
CA PRO A 262 4.71 6.06 16.53
C PRO A 262 3.61 5.02 16.73
N SER A 263 3.90 4.00 17.51
CA SER A 263 2.98 2.94 17.88
C SER A 263 3.27 2.46 19.31
N GLU A 264 2.40 1.63 19.85
CA GLU A 264 2.58 1.02 21.20
C GLU A 264 3.88 0.19 21.30
N SER A 265 4.50 -0.18 20.18
CA SER A 265 5.77 -0.90 20.20
C SER A 265 6.95 -0.06 20.73
N GLY A 266 6.85 1.25 20.66
CA GLY A 266 7.95 2.18 21.00
C GLY A 266 9.16 2.12 20.08
N TYR A 267 9.09 1.33 18.99
CA TYR A 267 10.19 1.19 18.04
C TYR A 267 10.45 2.51 17.31
N GLN A 268 11.72 2.88 17.21
CA GLN A 268 12.16 4.08 16.51
C GLN A 268 12.73 3.71 15.13
N PRO A 269 12.46 4.52 14.08
CA PRO A 269 12.98 4.24 12.75
C PRO A 269 14.52 4.32 12.72
N ASN A 270 15.17 3.38 12.03
CA ASN A 270 16.62 3.38 11.80
C ASN A 270 17.03 4.47 10.79
N VAL A 271 16.13 4.80 9.86
CA VAL A 271 16.31 5.83 8.84
C VAL A 271 15.08 6.71 8.78
N VAL A 272 15.28 8.00 8.56
CA VAL A 272 14.21 8.99 8.47
C VAL A 272 14.15 9.53 7.05
N MET A 273 12.98 9.48 6.44
CA MET A 273 12.69 10.11 5.15
C MET A 273 11.94 11.43 5.38
N ASN A 274 12.46 12.53 4.87
CA ASN A 274 11.77 13.82 4.91
C ASN A 274 10.73 13.97 3.78
N ASP A 275 9.93 15.04 3.82
CA ASP A 275 8.85 15.26 2.87
C ASP A 275 9.35 15.43 1.42
N ARG A 276 10.50 16.09 1.22
CA ARG A 276 11.11 16.24 -0.12
C ARG A 276 11.54 14.90 -0.70
N GLN A 277 12.06 14.01 0.13
CA GLN A 277 12.46 12.66 -0.29
C GLN A 277 11.24 11.79 -0.63
N LEU A 278 10.14 11.89 0.13
CA LEU A 278 8.90 11.20 -0.22
C LEU A 278 8.33 11.72 -1.53
N ALA A 279 8.33 13.03 -1.74
CA ALA A 279 7.93 13.65 -3.01
C ALA A 279 8.81 13.16 -4.16
N GLN A 280 10.13 13.11 -3.98
CA GLN A 280 11.07 12.56 -4.97
C GLN A 280 10.70 11.12 -5.38
N VAL A 281 10.40 10.28 -4.42
CA VAL A 281 10.00 8.87 -4.67
C VAL A 281 8.70 8.81 -5.47
N ILE A 282 7.69 9.58 -5.09
CA ILE A 282 6.40 9.60 -5.79
C ILE A 282 6.58 10.06 -7.23
N PHE A 283 7.36 11.13 -7.45
CA PHE A 283 7.62 11.65 -8.80
C PHE A 283 8.43 10.66 -9.63
N ALA A 284 9.50 10.10 -9.07
CA ALA A 284 10.32 9.09 -9.73
C ALA A 284 9.51 7.85 -10.11
N MET A 285 8.65 7.37 -9.21
CA MET A 285 7.80 6.20 -9.48
C MET A 285 6.80 6.48 -10.60
N ARG A 286 6.16 7.64 -10.64
CA ARG A 286 5.27 8.03 -11.73
C ARG A 286 5.98 8.18 -13.07
N ILE A 287 7.22 8.68 -13.07
CA ILE A 287 8.03 8.79 -14.29
C ILE A 287 8.48 7.41 -14.76
N PHE A 288 8.85 6.53 -13.83
CA PHE A 288 9.24 5.15 -14.09
C PHE A 288 8.07 4.31 -14.59
N ASP A 289 6.92 4.43 -13.94
CA ASP A 289 5.70 3.72 -14.31
C ASP A 289 4.50 4.66 -14.39
N ARG A 290 3.94 4.76 -15.60
CA ARG A 290 2.83 5.66 -15.87
C ARG A 290 1.47 5.07 -15.54
N ASP A 291 1.38 3.74 -15.41
CA ASP A 291 0.14 3.01 -15.23
C ASP A 291 -0.12 2.59 -13.76
N VAL A 292 0.94 2.55 -12.94
CA VAL A 292 0.81 2.16 -11.53
C VAL A 292 -0.01 3.16 -10.73
N ASP A 293 -0.94 2.70 -9.91
CA ASP A 293 -1.60 3.54 -8.90
C ASP A 293 -0.61 3.91 -7.79
N ILE A 294 -0.59 5.18 -7.38
CA ILE A 294 0.21 5.64 -6.24
C ILE A 294 -0.73 6.11 -5.15
N SER A 295 -0.67 5.45 -4.00
CA SER A 295 -1.53 5.74 -2.84
C SER A 295 -0.78 6.47 -1.75
N VAL A 296 -1.44 7.47 -1.13
CA VAL A 296 -0.96 8.16 0.07
C VAL A 296 -2.03 8.09 1.15
N SER A 297 -1.69 7.47 2.28
CA SER A 297 -2.61 7.29 3.39
C SER A 297 -2.57 8.43 4.40
N THR A 298 -3.48 8.40 5.37
CA THR A 298 -3.57 9.31 6.52
C THR A 298 -2.37 9.23 7.48
N ARG A 299 -1.39 8.37 7.21
CA ARG A 299 -0.08 8.41 7.89
C ARG A 299 0.64 9.75 7.65
N GLU A 300 0.40 10.36 6.48
CA GLU A 300 1.05 11.60 6.11
C GLU A 300 0.22 12.81 6.54
N PRO A 301 0.88 13.92 6.96
CA PRO A 301 0.18 15.13 7.37
C PRO A 301 -0.67 15.73 6.24
N ALA A 302 -1.78 16.38 6.60
CA ALA A 302 -2.72 17.00 5.69
C ALA A 302 -2.04 17.89 4.63
N ALA A 303 -1.18 18.82 5.05
CA ALA A 303 -0.50 19.73 4.16
C ALA A 303 0.38 19.01 3.11
N LEU A 304 1.06 17.93 3.48
CA LEU A 304 1.85 17.15 2.53
C LEU A 304 0.96 16.42 1.53
N ARG A 305 -0.12 15.80 2.00
CA ARG A 305 -1.08 15.09 1.16
C ARG A 305 -1.73 16.02 0.14
N ASP A 306 -2.12 17.22 0.56
CA ASP A 306 -2.73 18.23 -0.31
C ASP A 306 -1.76 18.69 -1.41
N ASN A 307 -0.49 18.90 -1.07
CA ASN A 307 0.53 19.28 -2.06
C ASN A 307 0.92 18.14 -3.02
N LEU A 308 0.86 16.87 -2.57
CA LEU A 308 1.21 15.72 -3.40
C LEU A 308 0.08 15.28 -4.32
N CYS A 309 -1.18 15.52 -3.94
CA CYS A 309 -2.34 15.02 -4.70
C CYS A 309 -2.36 15.49 -6.17
N PRO A 310 -1.96 16.73 -6.58
CA PRO A 310 -1.89 17.10 -7.98
C PRO A 310 -0.62 16.61 -8.70
N LEU A 311 0.35 16.02 -7.98
CA LEU A 311 1.71 15.82 -8.49
C LEU A 311 2.09 14.34 -8.74
N GLY A 312 1.16 13.39 -8.65
CA GLY A 312 1.50 11.98 -8.93
C GLY A 312 0.62 10.97 -8.22
N VAL A 313 -0.06 11.38 -7.15
CA VAL A 313 -0.97 10.55 -6.37
C VAL A 313 -2.25 10.28 -7.15
N THR A 314 -2.77 9.05 -7.05
CA THR A 314 -4.02 8.64 -7.70
C THR A 314 -5.07 8.13 -6.71
N SER A 315 -4.65 7.81 -5.49
CA SER A 315 -5.53 7.26 -4.45
C SER A 315 -5.15 7.78 -3.07
N MET A 316 -6.14 8.05 -2.24
CA MET A 316 -5.94 8.54 -0.87
C MET A 316 -6.94 7.89 0.08
N SER A 317 -6.50 7.52 1.30
CA SER A 317 -7.45 7.19 2.36
C SER A 317 -8.00 8.47 2.99
N ALA A 318 -9.21 8.42 3.51
CA ALA A 318 -9.79 9.51 4.26
C ALA A 318 -10.50 8.96 5.50
N GLU A 319 -10.55 9.77 6.57
CA GLU A 319 -11.25 9.46 7.82
C GLU A 319 -10.85 8.09 8.42
N SER A 320 -9.54 7.74 8.32
CA SER A 320 -9.05 6.42 8.68
C SER A 320 -9.04 6.21 10.19
N LYS A 321 -9.56 5.05 10.60
CA LYS A 321 -9.41 4.48 11.95
C LYS A 321 -8.53 3.25 11.86
N THR A 322 -7.52 3.15 12.73
CA THR A 322 -6.53 2.05 12.70
C THR A 322 -6.69 1.08 13.87
N GLU A 323 -7.75 1.22 14.63
CA GLU A 323 -8.24 0.30 15.65
C GLU A 323 -9.38 -0.58 15.11
N PRO A 324 -9.51 -1.83 15.57
CA PRO A 324 -10.61 -2.71 15.19
C PRO A 324 -11.97 -2.13 15.60
N GLY A 325 -12.89 -2.00 14.63
CA GLY A 325 -14.23 -1.50 14.91
C GLY A 325 -14.29 -0.04 15.35
N GLY A 326 -13.39 0.79 14.82
CA GLY A 326 -13.21 2.17 15.25
C GLY A 326 -14.30 3.14 14.80
N TYR A 327 -15.19 2.75 13.87
CA TYR A 327 -16.24 3.65 13.39
C TYR A 327 -17.51 3.60 14.23
N ALA A 328 -17.82 2.46 14.87
CA ALA A 328 -19.03 2.29 15.65
C ALA A 328 -18.83 1.49 16.93
N CYS A 329 -18.14 0.36 16.87
CA CYS A 329 -18.14 -0.64 17.94
C CYS A 329 -17.12 -0.35 19.05
N TYR A 330 -15.91 0.07 18.67
CA TYR A 330 -14.76 0.19 19.58
C TYR A 330 -13.89 1.42 19.31
N PRO A 331 -14.44 2.64 19.30
CA PRO A 331 -13.72 3.87 18.94
C PRO A 331 -12.61 4.26 19.93
N GLN A 332 -12.45 3.52 21.03
CA GLN A 332 -11.39 3.70 22.04
C GLN A 332 -10.40 2.53 22.07
N ALA A 333 -10.47 1.62 21.08
CA ALA A 333 -9.53 0.52 21.00
C ALA A 333 -8.12 1.02 20.61
N LEU A 334 -7.09 0.18 20.82
CA LEU A 334 -5.73 0.54 20.50
C LEU A 334 -5.53 0.64 19.00
N GLU A 335 -5.05 1.79 18.55
CA GLU A 335 -4.58 2.03 17.19
C GLU A 335 -3.37 1.16 16.82
N GLN A 336 -3.26 0.74 15.57
CA GLN A 336 -2.05 0.07 15.08
C GLN A 336 -0.84 1.02 15.07
N PHE A 337 -1.07 2.26 14.67
CA PHE A 337 -0.14 3.37 14.64
C PHE A 337 -0.91 4.68 14.65
N HIS A 338 -0.24 5.76 15.03
CA HIS A 338 -0.83 7.10 15.07
C HIS A 338 -1.16 7.64 13.67
N VAL A 339 -2.39 8.10 13.50
CA VAL A 339 -2.88 8.78 12.28
C VAL A 339 -2.47 10.26 12.33
N SER A 340 -1.88 10.78 11.25
CA SER A 340 -1.41 12.19 11.19
C SER A 340 -2.42 13.13 10.55
N ASP A 341 -3.27 12.64 9.66
CA ASP A 341 -4.35 13.41 9.03
C ASP A 341 -5.70 12.87 9.53
N GLU A 342 -6.25 13.56 10.52
CA GLU A 342 -7.51 13.18 11.18
C GLU A 342 -8.74 13.85 10.53
N ARG A 343 -8.56 14.53 9.40
CA ARG A 343 -9.66 15.19 8.69
C ARG A 343 -10.76 14.22 8.30
N THR A 344 -12.00 14.73 8.35
CA THR A 344 -13.17 14.06 7.81
C THR A 344 -13.06 13.86 6.30
N ALA A 345 -13.83 12.91 5.76
CA ALA A 345 -13.89 12.68 4.32
C ALA A 345 -14.30 13.96 3.55
N THR A 346 -15.21 14.75 4.11
CA THR A 346 -15.64 16.03 3.52
C THR A 346 -14.48 17.03 3.42
N GLU A 347 -13.71 17.21 4.49
CA GLU A 347 -12.55 18.12 4.46
C GLU A 347 -11.48 17.67 3.46
N VAL A 348 -11.28 16.36 3.29
CA VAL A 348 -10.36 15.81 2.28
C VAL A 348 -10.91 16.04 0.87
N VAL A 349 -12.21 15.87 0.65
CA VAL A 349 -12.90 16.18 -0.62
C VAL A 349 -12.74 17.66 -0.98
N ASP A 350 -12.94 18.56 -0.03
CA ASP A 350 -12.80 20.00 -0.23
C ASP A 350 -11.36 20.37 -0.60
N ALA A 351 -10.36 19.78 0.07
CA ALA A 351 -8.95 19.99 -0.23
C ALA A 351 -8.57 19.51 -1.64
N ILE A 352 -9.01 18.32 -2.05
CA ILE A 352 -8.78 17.78 -3.40
C ILE A 352 -9.42 18.70 -4.45
N THR A 353 -10.66 19.14 -4.20
CA THR A 353 -11.42 20.02 -5.09
C THR A 353 -10.75 21.40 -5.22
N ALA A 354 -10.22 21.96 -4.13
CA ALA A 354 -9.48 23.22 -4.13
C ALA A 354 -8.23 23.19 -5.01
N HIS A 355 -7.62 21.99 -5.22
CA HIS A 355 -6.52 21.78 -6.16
C HIS A 355 -6.98 21.55 -7.61
N GLY A 356 -8.27 21.72 -7.91
CA GLY A 356 -8.84 21.54 -9.26
C GLY A 356 -8.94 20.06 -9.69
N LEU A 357 -8.90 19.13 -8.73
CA LEU A 357 -9.04 17.71 -8.93
C LEU A 357 -10.44 17.24 -8.54
N GLN A 358 -10.80 16.03 -8.92
CA GLN A 358 -12.09 15.42 -8.70
C GLN A 358 -11.96 14.20 -7.76
N PRO A 359 -12.45 14.29 -6.51
CA PRO A 359 -12.52 13.13 -5.62
C PRO A 359 -13.54 12.12 -6.15
N VAL A 360 -13.18 10.84 -6.15
CA VAL A 360 -14.00 9.74 -6.65
C VAL A 360 -14.13 8.69 -5.55
N PHE A 361 -15.36 8.40 -5.14
CA PHE A 361 -15.66 7.41 -4.12
C PHE A 361 -15.86 6.00 -4.67
N LYS A 362 -16.14 5.87 -5.97
CA LYS A 362 -16.38 4.60 -6.67
C LYS A 362 -15.35 4.44 -7.79
N ASP A 363 -14.54 3.40 -7.70
CA ASP A 363 -13.46 3.09 -8.67
C ASP A 363 -13.75 1.82 -9.48
N TRP A 364 -14.77 1.05 -9.10
CA TRP A 364 -15.10 -0.22 -9.71
C TRP A 364 -16.58 -0.29 -10.09
N ASP A 365 -16.89 -0.86 -11.25
CA ASP A 365 -18.25 -1.15 -11.67
C ASP A 365 -18.46 -2.67 -11.75
N LYS A 366 -19.45 -3.18 -11.02
CA LYS A 366 -19.80 -4.61 -10.99
C LYS A 366 -20.18 -5.17 -12.37
N SER A 367 -20.57 -4.32 -13.30
CA SER A 367 -20.84 -4.75 -14.69
C SER A 367 -19.58 -5.28 -15.38
N MET A 368 -18.39 -4.95 -14.86
CA MET A 368 -17.12 -5.44 -15.36
C MET A 368 -16.77 -6.85 -14.85
N ASP A 369 -17.47 -7.34 -13.81
CA ASP A 369 -17.24 -8.68 -13.22
C ASP A 369 -17.87 -9.80 -14.08
N TYR A 370 -18.74 -9.48 -15.04
CA TYR A 370 -19.51 -10.45 -15.81
C TYR A 370 -18.82 -10.95 -17.09
N TYR A 371 -17.55 -10.75 -17.26
CA TYR A 371 -16.82 -11.50 -18.28
C TYR A 371 -16.46 -12.89 -17.76
N GLU A 372 -17.46 -13.76 -17.59
CA GLU A 372 -17.22 -15.19 -17.73
C GLU A 372 -16.69 -15.42 -19.14
N ILE A 373 -15.38 -15.62 -19.22
CA ILE A 373 -14.77 -16.20 -20.42
C ILE A 373 -15.31 -17.63 -20.52
N ARG A 374 -16.34 -17.82 -21.33
CA ARG A 374 -16.78 -19.14 -21.79
C ARG A 374 -15.74 -19.76 -22.70
#